data_ab94706664496adeb1f6b3e81014a343
#
_entry.id   ab94706664496adeb1f6b3e81014a343
#
_cell.length_a   1.000
_cell.length_b   1.000
_cell.length_c   1.000
_cell.angle_alpha   90.00
_cell.angle_beta   90.00
_cell.angle_gamma   90.00
#
_symmetry.space_group_name_H-M   'P 1'
#
loop_
_entity.id
_entity.type
_entity.pdbx_description
1 polymer ?
#
loop_
_entity_poly.entity_id
_entity_poly.type
_entity_poly.pdbx_seq_one_letter_code
_entity_poly.pdbx_strand_id
1 'polypeptide(L)'
;DGVIDGGACGLGRESTIIDLSRTPYRILRQGALPEEEITKVLRQKMTVVGLTGGTGCGKTTAMDAVTALGGLAIDCDEVYHTLGETSESLREQLIARFGPECYATGVLNTKPIGEIVFHDPEALLELNAITHAAVREEVNRRLDEWAMAGGTLAAVDAIALFESGLSEDCDFAVGITAPFAQRMARIMARDGISE
;
A
#
# COMPACT_ATOMS: atom_id res chain seq x y z
N ASP A 1 -8.64 27.91 -47.50
CA ASP A 1 -8.28 27.47 -46.12
C ASP A 1 -8.64 28.64 -45.19
N GLY A 2 -9.37 28.35 -44.13
CA GLY A 2 -9.79 29.33 -43.12
C GLY A 2 -9.23 28.97 -41.77
N VAL A 3 -8.94 29.96 -40.90
CA VAL A 3 -8.58 29.81 -39.52
C VAL A 3 -9.71 30.32 -38.64
N ILE A 4 -10.12 29.52 -37.68
CA ILE A 4 -11.09 29.92 -36.65
C ILE A 4 -10.27 30.34 -35.43
N ASP A 5 -10.27 31.63 -35.10
CA ASP A 5 -9.64 32.13 -33.90
C ASP A 5 -10.66 32.21 -32.76
N GLY A 6 -10.51 31.36 -31.76
CA GLY A 6 -11.36 31.31 -30.57
C GLY A 6 -10.97 32.32 -29.48
N GLY A 7 -10.00 33.18 -29.75
CA GLY A 7 -9.47 34.11 -28.77
C GLY A 7 -8.43 33.49 -27.81
N ALA A 8 -8.06 34.23 -26.76
CA ALA A 8 -7.06 33.80 -25.81
C ALA A 8 -7.53 32.57 -25.00
N CYS A 9 -6.70 31.53 -24.95
CA CYS A 9 -6.95 30.37 -24.11
C CYS A 9 -6.80 30.73 -22.62
N GLY A 10 -7.84 30.45 -21.81
CA GLY A 10 -7.85 30.85 -20.40
C GLY A 10 -6.75 30.20 -19.54
N LEU A 11 -6.25 29.01 -19.92
CA LEU A 11 -5.16 28.32 -19.20
C LEU A 11 -3.79 28.55 -19.80
N GLY A 12 -3.68 29.07 -21.06
CA GLY A 12 -2.40 29.31 -21.74
C GLY A 12 -1.48 28.05 -21.86
N ARG A 13 -2.03 26.86 -21.66
CA ARG A 13 -1.34 25.58 -21.74
C ARG A 13 -2.05 24.64 -22.70
N GLU A 14 -1.28 23.76 -23.32
CA GLU A 14 -1.83 22.70 -24.18
C GLU A 14 -2.65 21.67 -23.37
N SER A 15 -3.53 20.94 -24.08
CA SER A 15 -4.26 19.82 -23.48
C SER A 15 -3.36 18.61 -23.24
N THR A 16 -3.61 17.86 -22.18
CA THR A 16 -2.99 16.55 -21.94
C THR A 16 -3.61 15.54 -22.92
N ILE A 17 -2.76 14.65 -23.46
CA ILE A 17 -3.18 13.56 -24.34
C ILE A 17 -2.79 12.25 -23.68
N ILE A 18 -3.79 11.40 -23.46
CA ILE A 18 -3.60 10.04 -22.93
C ILE A 18 -4.07 8.99 -23.94
N ASP A 19 -3.27 7.94 -24.12
CA ASP A 19 -3.63 6.74 -24.89
C ASP A 19 -4.24 5.71 -23.93
N LEU A 20 -5.54 5.48 -24.07
CA LEU A 20 -6.31 4.46 -23.33
C LEU A 20 -6.62 3.22 -24.20
N SER A 21 -6.09 3.15 -25.44
CA SER A 21 -6.38 2.06 -26.36
C SER A 21 -5.67 0.74 -26.01
N ARG A 22 -4.70 0.81 -25.11
CA ARG A 22 -3.91 -0.34 -24.62
C ARG A 22 -3.51 -0.14 -23.17
N THR A 23 -3.14 -1.22 -22.50
CA THR A 23 -2.59 -1.22 -21.15
C THR A 23 -1.10 -1.57 -21.20
N PRO A 24 -0.23 -0.94 -20.39
CA PRO A 24 -0.55 0.21 -19.51
C PRO A 24 -0.92 1.46 -20.31
N TYR A 25 -1.77 2.31 -19.73
CA TYR A 25 -2.12 3.61 -20.29
C TYR A 25 -0.88 4.50 -20.40
N ARG A 26 -0.87 5.40 -21.40
CA ARG A 26 0.31 6.24 -21.63
C ARG A 26 -0.11 7.70 -21.82
N ILE A 27 0.56 8.59 -21.09
CA ILE A 27 0.47 10.02 -21.35
C ILE A 27 1.39 10.33 -22.53
N LEU A 28 0.79 10.65 -23.67
CA LEU A 28 1.52 10.99 -24.90
C LEU A 28 1.99 12.43 -24.90
N ARG A 29 1.30 13.31 -24.19
CA ARG A 29 1.67 14.70 -23.97
C ARG A 29 1.13 15.18 -22.64
N GLN A 30 2.02 15.69 -21.81
CA GLN A 30 1.62 16.38 -20.59
C GLN A 30 1.19 17.82 -20.92
N GLY A 31 -0.02 18.18 -20.53
CA GLY A 31 -0.60 19.51 -20.74
C GLY A 31 -1.13 20.12 -19.44
N ALA A 32 -2.28 20.79 -19.53
CA ALA A 32 -2.90 21.47 -18.38
C ALA A 32 -3.41 20.52 -17.29
N LEU A 33 -3.82 19.28 -17.66
CA LEU A 33 -4.25 18.26 -16.70
C LEU A 33 -3.04 17.45 -16.24
N PRO A 34 -2.65 17.52 -14.95
CA PRO A 34 -1.51 16.76 -14.42
C PRO A 34 -1.81 15.26 -14.32
N GLU A 35 -0.75 14.46 -14.29
CA GLU A 35 -0.84 13.00 -14.23
C GLU A 35 -1.57 12.52 -12.97
N GLU A 36 -1.36 13.19 -11.84
CA GLU A 36 -2.00 12.87 -10.56
C GLU A 36 -3.52 12.94 -10.64
N GLU A 37 -4.07 13.92 -11.35
CA GLU A 37 -5.52 14.05 -11.54
C GLU A 37 -6.07 12.93 -12.46
N ILE A 38 -5.30 12.50 -13.45
CA ILE A 38 -5.65 11.37 -14.31
C ILE A 38 -5.67 10.09 -13.49
N THR A 39 -4.61 9.83 -12.74
CA THR A 39 -4.45 8.65 -11.88
C THR A 39 -5.58 8.57 -10.85
N LYS A 40 -5.93 9.70 -10.22
CA LYS A 40 -7.05 9.80 -9.29
C LYS A 40 -8.38 9.38 -9.93
N VAL A 41 -8.67 9.81 -11.16
CA VAL A 41 -9.88 9.40 -11.87
C VAL A 41 -9.86 7.91 -12.23
N LEU A 42 -8.71 7.38 -12.64
CA LEU A 42 -8.56 5.95 -12.92
C LEU A 42 -8.73 5.11 -11.64
N ARG A 43 -8.17 5.57 -10.54
CA ARG A 43 -8.30 4.94 -9.24
C ARG A 43 -9.76 4.83 -8.76
N GLN A 44 -10.59 5.85 -9.01
CA GLN A 44 -12.02 5.82 -8.72
C GLN A 44 -12.81 4.76 -9.52
N LYS A 45 -12.21 4.19 -10.58
CA LYS A 45 -12.78 3.09 -11.37
C LYS A 45 -12.30 1.71 -10.93
N MET A 46 -11.31 1.67 -10.05
CA MET A 46 -10.78 0.45 -9.47
C MET A 46 -11.50 0.15 -8.16
N THR A 47 -11.81 -1.12 -7.92
CA THR A 47 -12.30 -1.58 -6.63
C THR A 47 -11.12 -1.98 -5.75
N VAL A 48 -11.00 -1.38 -4.57
CA VAL A 48 -9.97 -1.70 -3.57
C VAL A 48 -10.61 -2.33 -2.35
N VAL A 49 -10.20 -3.55 -2.02
CA VAL A 49 -10.70 -4.32 -0.87
C VAL A 49 -9.63 -4.40 0.21
N GLY A 50 -9.87 -3.78 1.36
CA GLY A 50 -9.05 -3.95 2.55
C GLY A 50 -9.38 -5.27 3.25
N LEU A 51 -8.39 -6.11 3.48
CA LEU A 51 -8.52 -7.38 4.20
C LEU A 51 -7.88 -7.27 5.57
N THR A 52 -8.58 -7.69 6.61
CA THR A 52 -8.01 -7.79 7.96
C THR A 52 -8.45 -9.07 8.64
N GLY A 53 -7.76 -9.44 9.69
CA GLY A 53 -8.07 -10.64 10.47
C GLY A 53 -6.81 -11.26 11.09
N GLY A 54 -7.01 -12.03 12.14
CA GLY A 54 -5.91 -12.63 12.89
C GLY A 54 -5.13 -13.70 12.11
N THR A 55 -3.97 -14.07 12.61
CA THR A 55 -3.12 -15.13 12.05
C THR A 55 -3.90 -16.44 11.90
N GLY A 56 -3.71 -17.14 10.77
CA GLY A 56 -4.35 -18.43 10.48
C GLY A 56 -5.82 -18.36 10.06
N CYS A 57 -6.43 -17.16 9.93
CA CYS A 57 -7.82 -17.03 9.54
C CYS A 57 -8.10 -17.28 8.04
N GLY A 58 -7.08 -17.20 7.17
CA GLY A 58 -7.22 -17.48 5.74
C GLY A 58 -7.14 -16.25 4.83
N LYS A 59 -6.52 -15.14 5.27
CA LYS A 59 -6.31 -13.94 4.46
C LYS A 59 -5.56 -14.25 3.15
N THR A 60 -4.50 -15.05 3.21
CA THR A 60 -3.75 -15.50 2.04
C THR A 60 -4.65 -16.13 0.97
N THR A 61 -5.59 -16.99 1.37
CA THR A 61 -6.55 -17.61 0.42
C THR A 61 -7.43 -16.56 -0.27
N ALA A 62 -7.81 -15.48 0.44
CA ALA A 62 -8.58 -14.40 -0.15
C ALA A 62 -7.71 -13.56 -1.11
N MET A 63 -6.44 -13.31 -0.75
CA MET A 63 -5.47 -12.65 -1.63
C MET A 63 -5.23 -13.44 -2.91
N ASP A 64 -5.06 -14.78 -2.80
CA ASP A 64 -4.92 -15.69 -3.94
C ASP A 64 -6.14 -15.62 -4.87
N ALA A 65 -7.35 -15.55 -4.30
CA ALA A 65 -8.58 -15.42 -5.09
C ALA A 65 -8.63 -14.08 -5.85
N VAL A 66 -8.20 -12.97 -5.25
CA VAL A 66 -8.10 -11.67 -5.93
C VAL A 66 -7.10 -11.73 -7.08
N THR A 67 -5.94 -12.35 -6.84
CA THR A 67 -4.91 -12.54 -7.88
C THR A 67 -5.44 -13.43 -9.03
N ALA A 68 -6.16 -14.49 -8.72
CA ALA A 68 -6.78 -15.37 -9.72
C ALA A 68 -7.84 -14.65 -10.57
N LEU A 69 -8.48 -13.62 -10.03
CA LEU A 69 -9.40 -12.73 -10.76
C LEU A 69 -8.68 -11.65 -11.58
N GLY A 70 -7.35 -11.65 -11.62
CA GLY A 70 -6.54 -10.65 -12.31
C GLY A 70 -6.37 -9.35 -11.51
N GLY A 71 -6.63 -9.36 -10.21
CA GLY A 71 -6.42 -8.24 -9.30
C GLY A 71 -5.01 -8.14 -8.76
N LEU A 72 -4.66 -6.98 -8.24
CA LEU A 72 -3.43 -6.75 -7.48
C LEU A 72 -3.63 -7.17 -6.02
N ALA A 73 -2.71 -7.95 -5.48
CA ALA A 73 -2.66 -8.30 -4.06
C ALA A 73 -1.46 -7.61 -3.41
N ILE A 74 -1.69 -6.84 -2.35
CA ILE A 74 -0.67 -6.12 -1.59
C ILE A 74 -0.69 -6.62 -0.14
N ASP A 75 0.39 -7.24 0.29
CA ASP A 75 0.62 -7.63 1.68
C ASP A 75 1.41 -6.52 2.38
N CYS A 76 0.80 -5.87 3.39
CA CYS A 76 1.44 -4.77 4.10
C CYS A 76 2.62 -5.20 4.97
N ASP A 77 2.67 -6.44 5.42
CA ASP A 77 3.82 -6.98 6.16
C ASP A 77 5.02 -7.11 5.21
N GLU A 78 4.82 -7.59 3.97
CA GLU A 78 5.85 -7.64 2.93
C GLU A 78 6.30 -6.23 2.51
N VAL A 79 5.35 -5.30 2.36
CA VAL A 79 5.65 -3.88 2.08
C VAL A 79 6.55 -3.31 3.17
N TYR A 80 6.21 -3.50 4.44
CA TYR A 80 7.02 -3.01 5.56
C TYR A 80 8.43 -3.60 5.55
N HIS A 81 8.57 -4.90 5.33
CA HIS A 81 9.89 -5.54 5.21
C HIS A 81 10.72 -4.94 4.09
N THR A 82 10.13 -4.80 2.90
CA THR A 82 10.81 -4.20 1.74
C THR A 82 11.24 -2.75 2.01
N LEU A 83 10.37 -1.95 2.62
CA LEU A 83 10.70 -0.57 3.00
C LEU A 83 11.81 -0.50 4.04
N GLY A 84 11.84 -1.42 5.01
CA GLY A 84 12.91 -1.53 5.99
C GLY A 84 14.29 -1.75 5.37
N GLU A 85 14.34 -2.36 4.18
CA GLU A 85 15.59 -2.62 3.45
C GLU A 85 15.93 -1.50 2.43
N THR A 86 14.91 -0.88 1.83
CA THR A 86 15.09 -0.03 0.64
C THR A 86 14.80 1.45 0.85
N SER A 87 14.00 1.82 1.86
CA SER A 87 13.57 3.20 2.07
C SER A 87 14.57 3.96 2.96
N GLU A 88 15.32 4.89 2.33
CA GLU A 88 16.22 5.78 3.08
C GLU A 88 15.43 6.69 4.04
N SER A 89 14.28 7.22 3.61
CA SER A 89 13.43 8.08 4.46
C SER A 89 12.93 7.35 5.71
N LEU A 90 12.46 6.10 5.58
CA LEU A 90 12.04 5.29 6.73
C LEU A 90 13.23 5.01 7.66
N ARG A 91 14.39 4.68 7.08
CA ARG A 91 15.63 4.43 7.83
C ARG A 91 16.05 5.65 8.64
N GLU A 92 16.08 6.84 8.02
CA GLU A 92 16.43 8.08 8.70
C GLU A 92 15.49 8.38 9.87
N GLN A 93 14.19 8.24 9.69
CA GLN A 93 13.19 8.46 10.73
C GLN A 93 13.34 7.47 11.89
N LEU A 94 13.53 6.18 11.61
CA LEU A 94 13.74 5.16 12.65
C LEU A 94 15.04 5.39 13.41
N ILE A 95 16.14 5.72 12.74
CA ILE A 95 17.42 6.03 13.39
C ILE A 95 17.28 7.29 14.26
N ALA A 96 16.65 8.34 13.77
CA ALA A 96 16.47 9.58 14.52
C ALA A 96 15.67 9.37 15.80
N ARG A 97 14.69 8.46 15.81
CA ARG A 97 13.83 8.21 16.97
C ARG A 97 14.36 7.10 17.90
N PHE A 98 14.88 6.02 17.34
CA PHE A 98 15.21 4.79 18.09
C PHE A 98 16.70 4.51 18.19
N GLY A 99 17.55 5.34 17.57
CA GLY A 99 19.00 5.20 17.58
C GLY A 99 19.56 4.37 16.42
N PRO A 100 20.86 4.51 16.14
CA PRO A 100 21.51 3.87 15.00
C PRO A 100 21.62 2.33 15.14
N GLU A 101 21.42 1.78 16.32
CA GLU A 101 21.49 0.33 16.60
C GLU A 101 20.45 -0.46 15.81
N CYS A 102 19.31 0.18 15.47
CA CYS A 102 18.26 -0.45 14.66
C CYS A 102 18.72 -0.73 13.20
N TYR A 103 19.83 -0.13 12.74
CA TYR A 103 20.44 -0.37 11.44
C TYR A 103 21.97 -0.63 11.51
N ALA A 104 22.49 -1.08 12.62
CA ALA A 104 23.93 -1.26 12.83
C ALA A 104 24.60 -2.18 11.79
N THR A 105 23.85 -3.14 11.22
CA THR A 105 24.34 -4.06 10.19
C THR A 105 23.97 -3.62 8.76
N GLY A 106 23.34 -2.44 8.60
CA GLY A 106 22.82 -1.95 7.33
C GLY A 106 21.42 -2.47 6.97
N VAL A 107 20.88 -3.42 7.73
CA VAL A 107 19.54 -3.98 7.61
C VAL A 107 18.74 -3.65 8.87
N LEU A 108 17.44 -3.46 8.75
CA LEU A 108 16.55 -3.17 9.88
C LEU A 108 16.58 -4.30 10.91
N ASN A 109 17.01 -3.96 12.12
CA ASN A 109 16.94 -4.83 13.28
C ASN A 109 15.87 -4.30 14.24
N THR A 110 14.76 -5.01 14.33
CA THR A 110 13.62 -4.61 15.16
C THR A 110 13.81 -4.88 16.66
N LYS A 111 14.83 -5.63 17.08
CA LYS A 111 15.05 -5.97 18.50
C LYS A 111 15.29 -4.74 19.38
N PRO A 112 16.21 -3.80 19.06
CA PRO A 112 16.42 -2.60 19.86
C PRO A 112 15.15 -1.74 19.95
N ILE A 113 14.39 -1.65 18.84
CA ILE A 113 13.11 -0.93 18.81
C ILE A 113 12.10 -1.62 19.75
N GLY A 114 12.00 -2.95 19.66
CA GLY A 114 11.13 -3.76 20.51
C GLY A 114 11.39 -3.55 21.99
N GLU A 115 12.65 -3.53 22.42
CA GLU A 115 13.04 -3.29 23.82
C GLU A 115 12.56 -1.92 24.33
N ILE A 116 12.57 -0.89 23.48
CA ILE A 116 12.07 0.44 23.84
C ILE A 116 10.55 0.43 23.92
N VAL A 117 9.87 0.02 22.83
CA VAL A 117 8.40 0.18 22.72
C VAL A 117 7.62 -0.77 23.65
N PHE A 118 8.24 -1.86 24.11
CA PHE A 118 7.64 -2.76 25.12
C PHE A 118 7.43 -2.09 26.47
N HIS A 119 8.24 -1.06 26.80
CA HIS A 119 8.21 -0.37 28.07
C HIS A 119 7.73 1.07 27.96
N ASP A 120 7.55 1.58 26.73
CA ASP A 120 7.16 2.95 26.45
C ASP A 120 6.01 2.99 25.44
N PRO A 121 4.73 3.17 25.90
CA PRO A 121 3.57 3.26 25.03
C PRO A 121 3.61 4.46 24.07
N GLU A 122 4.26 5.56 24.45
CA GLU A 122 4.39 6.75 23.60
C GLU A 122 5.36 6.45 22.43
N ALA A 123 6.48 5.79 22.72
CA ALA A 123 7.40 5.32 21.69
C ALA A 123 6.74 4.33 20.72
N LEU A 124 5.82 3.47 21.21
CA LEU A 124 5.04 2.58 20.36
C LEU A 124 4.11 3.36 19.41
N LEU A 125 3.44 4.42 19.89
CA LEU A 125 2.61 5.27 19.06
C LEU A 125 3.42 5.97 17.97
N GLU A 126 4.62 6.46 18.30
CA GLU A 126 5.51 7.10 17.34
C GLU A 126 6.06 6.10 16.31
N LEU A 127 6.43 4.88 16.73
CA LEU A 127 6.81 3.81 15.81
C LEU A 127 5.68 3.52 14.80
N ASN A 128 4.46 3.37 15.31
CA ASN A 128 3.30 3.12 14.47
C ASN A 128 3.05 4.29 13.51
N ALA A 129 3.16 5.53 13.98
CA ALA A 129 2.98 6.71 13.12
C ALA A 129 4.00 6.73 11.97
N ILE A 130 5.27 6.46 12.24
CA ILE A 130 6.34 6.42 11.23
C ILE A 130 6.10 5.28 10.24
N THR A 131 5.88 4.07 10.74
CA THR A 131 5.78 2.87 9.90
C THR A 131 4.47 2.82 9.10
N HIS A 132 3.34 3.19 9.72
CA HIS A 132 2.05 3.24 9.03
C HIS A 132 2.04 4.28 7.91
N ALA A 133 2.64 5.45 8.14
CA ALA A 133 2.74 6.48 7.09
C ALA A 133 3.55 5.98 5.88
N ALA A 134 4.72 5.36 6.13
CA ALA A 134 5.57 4.83 5.07
C ALA A 134 4.88 3.69 4.29
N VAL A 135 4.22 2.76 4.99
CA VAL A 135 3.49 1.65 4.35
C VAL A 135 2.31 2.19 3.54
N ARG A 136 1.53 3.13 4.09
CA ARG A 136 0.39 3.73 3.39
C ARG A 136 0.82 4.46 2.12
N GLU A 137 1.93 5.19 2.15
CA GLU A 137 2.49 5.86 0.99
C GLU A 137 2.86 4.86 -0.11
N GLU A 138 3.57 3.78 0.22
CA GLU A 138 3.97 2.75 -0.74
C GLU A 138 2.76 1.96 -1.28
N VAL A 139 1.78 1.63 -0.44
CA VAL A 139 0.53 1.00 -0.87
C VAL A 139 -0.19 1.89 -1.88
N ASN A 140 -0.33 3.19 -1.58
CA ASN A 140 -0.97 4.15 -2.48
C ASN A 140 -0.21 4.28 -3.81
N ARG A 141 1.12 4.32 -3.79
CA ARG A 141 1.95 4.32 -5.00
C ARG A 141 1.70 3.07 -5.87
N ARG A 142 1.65 1.88 -5.27
CA ARG A 142 1.35 0.61 -6.00
C ARG A 142 -0.06 0.59 -6.57
N LEU A 143 -1.04 1.11 -5.84
CA LEU A 143 -2.41 1.23 -6.31
C LEU A 143 -2.53 2.20 -7.50
N ASP A 144 -1.79 3.32 -7.46
CA ASP A 144 -1.74 4.30 -8.54
C ASP A 144 -1.09 3.71 -9.80
N GLU A 145 0.03 3.01 -9.65
CA GLU A 145 0.68 2.29 -10.76
C GLU A 145 -0.25 1.22 -11.35
N TRP A 146 -0.99 0.50 -10.50
CA TRP A 146 -1.94 -0.51 -10.96
C TRP A 146 -3.12 0.10 -11.72
N ALA A 147 -3.64 1.25 -11.28
CA ALA A 147 -4.67 1.99 -12.00
C ALA A 147 -4.18 2.46 -13.38
N MET A 148 -2.95 2.98 -13.47
CA MET A 148 -2.32 3.35 -14.74
C MET A 148 -2.02 2.14 -15.62
N ALA A 149 -1.80 0.96 -15.04
CA ALA A 149 -1.70 -0.30 -15.77
C ALA A 149 -3.05 -0.81 -16.29
N GLY A 150 -4.17 -0.12 -16.00
CA GLY A 150 -5.52 -0.53 -16.38
C GLY A 150 -6.15 -1.53 -15.41
N GLY A 151 -5.59 -1.66 -14.20
CA GLY A 151 -6.12 -2.52 -13.16
C GLY A 151 -7.48 -2.03 -12.64
N THR A 152 -8.38 -2.97 -12.36
CA THR A 152 -9.76 -2.66 -11.92
C THR A 152 -10.09 -3.25 -10.56
N LEU A 153 -9.22 -4.11 -10.01
CA LEU A 153 -9.40 -4.78 -8.72
C LEU A 153 -8.05 -4.80 -7.98
N ALA A 154 -8.08 -4.48 -6.69
CA ALA A 154 -6.94 -4.68 -5.80
C ALA A 154 -7.41 -5.13 -4.41
N ALA A 155 -6.55 -5.85 -3.71
CA ALA A 155 -6.72 -6.14 -2.29
C ALA A 155 -5.47 -5.73 -1.50
N VAL A 156 -5.71 -5.19 -0.30
CA VAL A 156 -4.67 -4.77 0.65
C VAL A 156 -4.87 -5.57 1.94
N ASP A 157 -3.95 -6.47 2.25
CA ASP A 157 -3.93 -7.20 3.52
C ASP A 157 -3.15 -6.41 4.57
N ALA A 158 -3.84 -6.00 5.63
CA ALA A 158 -3.24 -5.31 6.76
C ALA A 158 -3.90 -5.76 8.08
N ILE A 159 -3.10 -6.18 9.05
CA ILE A 159 -3.60 -6.48 10.41
C ILE A 159 -4.13 -5.19 11.04
N ALA A 160 -3.39 -4.09 10.93
CA ALA A 160 -3.74 -2.76 11.43
C ALA A 160 -4.47 -1.91 10.37
N LEU A 161 -5.40 -2.49 9.61
CA LEU A 161 -6.10 -1.84 8.51
C LEU A 161 -6.78 -0.52 8.90
N PHE A 162 -7.40 -0.50 10.07
CA PHE A 162 -8.11 0.68 10.58
C PHE A 162 -7.15 1.64 11.30
N GLU A 163 -6.27 1.13 12.14
CA GLU A 163 -5.34 1.92 12.94
C GLU A 163 -4.31 2.65 12.09
N SER A 164 -3.94 2.08 10.95
CA SER A 164 -3.02 2.70 9.99
C SER A 164 -3.68 3.73 9.07
N GLY A 165 -5.02 3.81 9.06
CA GLY A 165 -5.79 4.64 8.15
C GLY A 165 -5.91 4.07 6.73
N LEU A 166 -5.36 2.88 6.43
CA LEU A 166 -5.47 2.24 5.12
C LEU A 166 -6.92 1.93 4.72
N SER A 167 -7.81 1.74 5.71
CA SER A 167 -9.24 1.53 5.44
C SER A 167 -9.92 2.69 4.71
N GLU A 168 -9.37 3.90 4.82
CA GLU A 168 -9.88 5.10 4.14
C GLU A 168 -9.56 5.08 2.63
N ASP A 169 -8.55 4.32 2.23
CA ASP A 169 -8.10 4.14 0.84
C ASP A 169 -8.79 2.95 0.15
N CYS A 170 -9.68 2.23 0.87
CA CYS A 170 -10.40 1.05 0.40
C CYS A 170 -11.89 1.34 0.22
N ASP A 171 -12.51 0.76 -0.83
CA ASP A 171 -13.95 0.82 -1.03
C ASP A 171 -14.71 -0.09 -0.05
N PHE A 172 -14.07 -1.20 0.35
CA PHE A 172 -14.61 -2.19 1.28
C PHE A 172 -13.56 -2.62 2.27
N ALA A 173 -13.95 -2.82 3.53
CA ALA A 173 -13.14 -3.50 4.54
C ALA A 173 -13.77 -4.85 4.88
N VAL A 174 -13.00 -5.92 4.73
CA VAL A 174 -13.45 -7.31 4.95
C VAL A 174 -12.65 -7.95 6.08
N GLY A 175 -13.32 -8.27 7.18
CA GLY A 175 -12.75 -9.03 8.29
C GLY A 175 -12.86 -10.54 8.03
N ILE A 176 -11.74 -11.24 7.95
CA ILE A 176 -11.68 -12.69 7.74
C ILE A 176 -11.50 -13.37 9.09
N THR A 177 -12.39 -14.30 9.41
CA THR A 177 -12.34 -15.04 10.67
C THR A 177 -12.38 -16.55 10.43
N ALA A 178 -11.82 -17.31 11.35
CA ALA A 178 -11.95 -18.77 11.39
C ALA A 178 -12.01 -19.24 12.87
N PRO A 179 -12.67 -20.38 13.15
CA PRO A 179 -12.69 -20.98 14.48
C PRO A 179 -11.27 -21.17 15.04
N PHE A 180 -11.12 -20.94 16.36
CA PHE A 180 -9.81 -21.00 17.03
C PHE A 180 -9.04 -22.29 16.72
N ALA A 181 -9.69 -23.46 16.82
CA ALA A 181 -9.06 -24.75 16.54
C ALA A 181 -8.51 -24.86 15.12
N GLN A 182 -9.23 -24.31 14.12
CA GLN A 182 -8.75 -24.30 12.73
C GLN A 182 -7.55 -23.34 12.55
N ARG A 183 -7.59 -22.19 13.19
CA ARG A 183 -6.48 -21.22 13.18
C ARG A 183 -5.22 -21.85 13.79
N MET A 184 -5.35 -22.46 14.96
CA MET A 184 -4.24 -23.13 15.64
C MET A 184 -3.64 -24.23 14.77
N ALA A 185 -4.48 -25.12 14.22
CA ALA A 185 -4.00 -26.19 13.34
C ALA A 185 -3.23 -25.66 12.12
N ARG A 186 -3.68 -24.55 11.51
CA ARG A 186 -3.00 -23.91 10.37
C ARG A 186 -1.67 -23.29 10.76
N ILE A 187 -1.62 -22.62 11.91
CA ILE A 187 -0.39 -21.99 12.44
C ILE A 187 0.64 -23.09 12.77
N MET A 188 0.24 -24.13 13.48
CA MET A 188 1.11 -25.25 13.83
C MET A 188 1.66 -25.96 12.58
N ALA A 189 0.82 -26.19 11.57
CA ALA A 189 1.25 -26.80 10.31
C ALA A 189 2.24 -25.91 9.54
N ARG A 190 2.03 -24.58 9.54
CA ARG A 190 2.91 -23.62 8.86
C ARG A 190 4.26 -23.49 9.57
N ASP A 191 4.26 -23.37 10.89
CA ASP A 191 5.44 -23.01 11.67
C ASP A 191 6.18 -24.27 12.21
N GLY A 192 5.65 -25.48 11.94
CA GLY A 192 6.24 -26.75 12.39
C GLY A 192 6.26 -26.92 13.92
N ILE A 193 5.30 -26.29 14.62
CA ILE A 193 5.20 -26.29 16.09
C ILE A 193 4.22 -27.41 16.51
N SER A 194 4.59 -28.20 17.53
CA SER A 194 3.67 -29.13 18.22
C SER A 194 2.93 -28.42 19.36
N GLU A 195 1.76 -28.97 19.77
CA GLU A 195 1.02 -28.47 20.93
C GLU A 195 1.86 -28.35 22.19
#